data_8380dcc75c4d679a254c08ac7e7a062a
#
_entry.id   8380dcc75c4d679a254c08ac7e7a062a
#
_cell.length_a   1.000
_cell.length_b   1.000
_cell.length_c   1.000
_cell.angle_alpha   90.00
_cell.angle_beta   90.00
_cell.angle_gamma   90.00
#
_symmetry.space_group_name_H-M   'P 1'
#
loop_
_entity.id
_entity.type
_entity.pdbx_description
1 polymer ?
#
loop_
_entity_poly.entity_id
_entity_poly.type
_entity_poly.pdbx_seq_one_letter_code
_entity_poly.pdbx_strand_id
1 'polypeptide(L)'
;ANGVIVVTTKKGRVGRPIVSYNLSTTFRQRPAYSDRAINVMNSAERIRFSRDLVAQHYQFPTDMNLVGYEGLLTKLYNHELSDEQFAREVEQLETLNTDWFDLLTQNTVSHSHTVSISGGSSEANYYASIGYTRDNDVIWDDNNERYTAALNLNTNLTHWMRASLSVKGNVSSRRYYQQDLSPMQYAYNTTRALPAFDENGEYFYFLKRKPGGMEPQYFNYNILNELENSSYDQRGSGLSITANLQFNLTSWLNASAI
;
A
#
# COMPACT_ATOMS: atom_id res chain seq x y z
N ALA A 1 -29.78 18.24 -2.51
CA ALA A 1 -30.46 16.96 -2.28
C ALA A 1 -29.44 15.98 -1.72
N ASN A 2 -29.64 15.51 -0.50
CA ASN A 2 -28.80 14.52 0.10
C ASN A 2 -29.20 13.15 -0.47
N GLY A 3 -28.30 12.49 -1.20
CA GLY A 3 -28.53 11.14 -1.71
C GLY A 3 -28.52 10.12 -0.59
N VAL A 4 -29.37 9.09 -0.68
CA VAL A 4 -29.41 7.96 0.25
C VAL A 4 -28.83 6.74 -0.50
N ILE A 5 -27.83 6.08 0.10
CA ILE A 5 -27.30 4.80 -0.38
C ILE A 5 -27.97 3.68 0.42
N VAL A 6 -28.75 2.86 -0.24
CA VAL A 6 -29.36 1.66 0.36
C VAL A 6 -28.52 0.43 0.03
N VAL A 7 -27.98 -0.22 1.07
CA VAL A 7 -27.21 -1.47 0.91
C VAL A 7 -28.09 -2.65 1.29
N THR A 8 -28.36 -3.53 0.34
CA THR A 8 -29.09 -4.78 0.58
C THR A 8 -28.10 -5.94 0.70
N THR A 9 -28.11 -6.63 1.83
CA THR A 9 -27.23 -7.81 2.05
C THR A 9 -27.85 -9.07 1.43
N LYS A 10 -27.00 -10.05 1.09
CA LYS A 10 -27.44 -11.36 0.61
C LYS A 10 -28.31 -12.03 1.67
N LYS A 11 -29.47 -12.52 1.25
CA LYS A 11 -30.44 -13.23 2.08
C LYS A 11 -30.49 -14.71 1.70
N GLY A 12 -30.98 -15.55 2.59
CA GLY A 12 -31.32 -16.93 2.29
C GLY A 12 -32.40 -17.04 1.20
N ARG A 13 -32.42 -18.15 0.51
CA ARG A 13 -33.43 -18.48 -0.51
C ARG A 13 -34.22 -19.68 -0.05
N VAL A 14 -35.51 -19.72 -0.44
CA VAL A 14 -36.35 -20.90 -0.26
C VAL A 14 -35.83 -22.01 -1.16
N GLY A 15 -35.58 -23.19 -0.61
CA GLY A 15 -35.09 -24.35 -1.33
C GLY A 15 -34.04 -25.17 -0.58
N ARG A 16 -33.51 -26.17 -1.22
CA ARG A 16 -32.40 -26.99 -0.66
C ARG A 16 -31.17 -26.17 -0.41
N PRO A 17 -30.35 -26.54 0.58
CA PRO A 17 -29.08 -25.87 0.84
C PRO A 17 -28.19 -25.86 -0.41
N ILE A 18 -27.68 -24.69 -0.76
CA ILE A 18 -26.72 -24.47 -1.84
C ILE A 18 -25.44 -23.96 -1.23
N VAL A 19 -24.36 -24.69 -1.47
CA VAL A 19 -23.00 -24.26 -1.09
C VAL A 19 -22.35 -23.62 -2.32
N SER A 20 -21.72 -22.48 -2.12
CA SER A 20 -21.00 -21.76 -3.17
C SER A 20 -19.59 -21.42 -2.69
N TYR A 21 -18.62 -21.63 -3.55
CA TYR A 21 -17.25 -21.19 -3.37
C TYR A 21 -16.89 -20.16 -4.43
N ASN A 22 -16.28 -19.07 -4.00
CA ASN A 22 -15.83 -18.02 -4.89
C ASN A 22 -14.34 -17.75 -4.63
N LEU A 23 -13.55 -17.77 -5.70
CA LEU A 23 -12.13 -17.42 -5.70
C LEU A 23 -11.93 -16.22 -6.60
N SER A 24 -11.21 -15.21 -6.10
CA SER A 24 -10.73 -14.10 -6.89
C SER A 24 -9.22 -14.01 -6.72
N THR A 25 -8.49 -13.88 -7.81
CA THR A 25 -7.04 -13.71 -7.82
C THR A 25 -6.69 -12.49 -8.65
N THR A 26 -5.84 -11.64 -8.11
CA THR A 26 -5.35 -10.43 -8.78
C THR A 26 -3.83 -10.49 -8.85
N PHE A 27 -3.29 -10.36 -10.05
CA PHE A 27 -1.87 -10.16 -10.29
C PHE A 27 -1.59 -8.68 -10.49
N ARG A 28 -0.57 -8.14 -9.78
CA ARG A 28 -0.07 -6.77 -9.98
C ARG A 28 1.38 -6.85 -10.38
N GLN A 29 1.71 -6.19 -11.48
CA GLN A 29 3.08 -6.03 -11.94
C GLN A 29 3.69 -4.79 -11.29
N ARG A 30 4.94 -4.90 -10.84
CA ARG A 30 5.71 -3.77 -10.36
C ARG A 30 6.03 -2.80 -11.50
N PRO A 31 6.19 -1.50 -11.24
CA PRO A 31 6.70 -0.56 -12.24
C PRO A 31 8.17 -0.86 -12.57
N ALA A 32 8.60 -0.46 -13.76
CA ALA A 32 9.99 -0.56 -14.22
C ALA A 32 10.37 0.70 -14.99
N TYR A 33 11.65 1.09 -14.98
CA TYR A 33 12.13 2.26 -15.73
C TYR A 33 11.94 2.13 -17.24
N SER A 34 11.71 0.93 -17.76
CA SER A 34 11.33 0.69 -19.15
C SER A 34 9.86 1.00 -19.47
N ASP A 35 9.02 1.22 -18.47
CA ASP A 35 7.61 1.50 -18.68
C ASP A 35 7.42 2.87 -19.34
N ARG A 36 6.62 2.93 -20.38
CA ARG A 36 6.40 4.15 -21.19
C ARG A 36 5.91 5.35 -20.37
N ALA A 37 5.24 5.09 -19.26
CA ALA A 37 4.71 6.13 -18.37
C ALA A 37 5.78 6.72 -17.43
N ILE A 38 6.95 6.05 -17.31
CA ILE A 38 8.04 6.47 -16.43
C ILE A 38 9.10 7.16 -17.28
N ASN A 39 9.19 8.48 -17.15
CA ASN A 39 10.17 9.30 -17.85
C ASN A 39 11.14 9.91 -16.84
N VAL A 40 12.12 9.12 -16.42
CA VAL A 40 13.15 9.51 -15.44
C VAL A 40 14.52 9.40 -16.11
N MET A 41 15.38 10.40 -15.88
CA MET A 41 16.75 10.41 -16.41
C MET A 41 17.52 9.17 -15.94
N ASN A 42 18.30 8.58 -16.85
CA ASN A 42 19.33 7.63 -16.45
C ASN A 42 20.52 8.36 -15.80
N SER A 43 21.51 7.61 -15.29
CA SER A 43 22.64 8.19 -14.57
C SER A 43 23.47 9.13 -15.43
N ALA A 44 23.78 8.76 -16.68
CA ALA A 44 24.56 9.60 -17.57
C ALA A 44 23.82 10.89 -17.95
N GLU A 45 22.52 10.82 -18.21
CA GLU A 45 21.67 11.99 -18.48
C GLU A 45 21.62 12.92 -17.28
N ARG A 46 21.48 12.38 -16.06
CA ARG A 46 21.45 13.15 -14.82
C ARG A 46 22.78 13.86 -14.56
N ILE A 47 23.92 13.18 -14.75
CA ILE A 47 25.25 13.78 -14.61
C ILE A 47 25.47 14.88 -15.63
N ARG A 48 25.10 14.66 -16.89
CA ARG A 48 25.16 15.70 -17.93
C ARG A 48 24.36 16.93 -17.54
N PHE A 49 23.12 16.73 -17.09
CA PHE A 49 22.27 17.83 -16.63
C PHE A 49 22.92 18.62 -15.48
N SER A 50 23.54 17.94 -14.52
CA SER A 50 24.25 18.59 -13.41
C SER A 50 25.44 19.41 -13.90
N ARG A 51 26.23 18.89 -14.86
CA ARG A 51 27.34 19.62 -15.49
C ARG A 51 26.85 20.88 -16.21
N ASP A 52 25.73 20.78 -16.93
CA ASP A 52 25.15 21.93 -17.63
C ASP A 52 24.69 23.01 -16.64
N LEU A 53 24.08 22.63 -15.51
CA LEU A 53 23.71 23.55 -14.44
C LEU A 53 24.93 24.28 -13.86
N VAL A 54 26.00 23.54 -13.56
CA VAL A 54 27.25 24.14 -13.03
C VAL A 54 27.87 25.10 -14.06
N ALA A 55 27.92 24.72 -15.35
CA ALA A 55 28.42 25.56 -16.42
C ALA A 55 27.62 26.87 -16.59
N GLN A 56 26.34 26.84 -16.28
CA GLN A 56 25.45 28.01 -16.29
C GLN A 56 25.44 28.78 -14.96
N HIS A 57 26.34 28.46 -14.02
CA HIS A 57 26.43 29.08 -12.70
C HIS A 57 25.14 28.98 -11.88
N TYR A 58 24.37 27.87 -12.03
CA TYR A 58 23.17 27.66 -11.23
C TYR A 58 23.50 27.59 -9.74
N GLN A 59 22.78 28.33 -8.92
CA GLN A 59 22.92 28.32 -7.48
C GLN A 59 22.08 27.19 -6.88
N PHE A 60 22.73 26.12 -6.45
CA PHE A 60 22.05 25.03 -5.77
C PHE A 60 21.47 25.47 -4.43
N PRO A 61 20.28 25.01 -4.04
CA PRO A 61 19.71 25.27 -2.73
C PRO A 61 20.65 24.83 -1.60
N THR A 62 20.80 25.64 -0.57
CA THR A 62 21.68 25.34 0.59
C THR A 62 21.16 24.21 1.45
N ASP A 63 19.90 23.80 1.26
CA ASP A 63 19.23 22.73 1.97
C ASP A 63 19.17 21.41 1.19
N MET A 64 19.88 21.33 0.08
CA MET A 64 19.98 20.13 -0.74
C MET A 64 20.85 19.05 -0.07
N ASN A 65 20.48 17.79 -0.26
CA ASN A 65 21.34 16.67 0.10
C ASN A 65 22.55 16.65 -0.87
N LEU A 66 23.77 16.67 -0.31
CA LEU A 66 25.01 16.65 -1.10
C LEU A 66 25.37 15.20 -1.49
N VAL A 67 24.72 14.69 -2.52
CA VAL A 67 24.91 13.34 -3.07
C VAL A 67 25.14 13.39 -4.58
N GLY A 68 25.62 12.31 -5.13
CA GLY A 68 25.87 12.20 -6.57
C GLY A 68 26.89 13.24 -7.04
N TYR A 69 26.70 13.80 -8.22
CA TYR A 69 27.63 14.75 -8.84
C TYR A 69 27.86 16.00 -7.98
N GLU A 70 26.79 16.58 -7.44
CA GLU A 70 26.84 17.78 -6.61
C GLU A 70 27.61 17.54 -5.30
N GLY A 71 27.47 16.35 -4.72
CA GLY A 71 28.23 15.93 -3.55
C GLY A 71 29.74 15.79 -3.85
N LEU A 72 30.07 15.15 -4.97
CA LEU A 72 31.47 15.02 -5.43
C LEU A 72 32.08 16.37 -5.75
N LEU A 73 31.33 17.27 -6.42
CA LEU A 73 31.80 18.62 -6.72
C LEU A 73 32.09 19.43 -5.45
N THR A 74 31.27 19.29 -4.41
CA THR A 74 31.51 19.91 -3.10
C THR A 74 32.80 19.39 -2.47
N LYS A 75 33.04 18.08 -2.50
CA LYS A 75 34.29 17.48 -2.02
C LYS A 75 35.54 17.98 -2.79
N LEU A 76 35.39 18.12 -4.13
CA LEU A 76 36.47 18.71 -4.94
C LEU A 76 36.78 20.16 -4.52
N TYR A 77 35.77 21.00 -4.37
CA TYR A 77 35.95 22.39 -3.95
C TYR A 77 36.51 22.52 -2.51
N ASN A 78 36.22 21.57 -1.64
CA ASN A 78 36.75 21.47 -0.30
C ASN A 78 38.18 20.88 -0.26
N HIS A 79 38.76 20.51 -1.41
CA HIS A 79 40.07 19.83 -1.50
C HIS A 79 40.11 18.45 -0.82
N GLU A 80 38.94 17.80 -0.69
CA GLU A 80 38.82 16.42 -0.19
C GLU A 80 39.10 15.38 -1.27
N LEU A 81 38.95 15.75 -2.56
CA LEU A 81 39.25 14.96 -3.73
C LEU A 81 40.22 15.70 -4.65
N SER A 82 41.11 14.95 -5.32
CA SER A 82 41.86 15.48 -6.47
C SER A 82 40.98 15.47 -7.73
N ASP A 83 41.40 16.24 -8.77
CA ASP A 83 40.73 16.28 -10.07
C ASP A 83 40.60 14.87 -10.68
N GLU A 84 41.64 14.03 -10.54
CA GLU A 84 41.65 12.67 -11.06
C GLU A 84 40.70 11.73 -10.28
N GLN A 85 40.63 11.90 -8.95
CA GLN A 85 39.66 11.16 -8.12
C GLN A 85 38.23 11.56 -8.45
N PHE A 86 37.96 12.86 -8.55
CA PHE A 86 36.67 13.39 -8.95
C PHE A 86 36.23 12.81 -10.31
N ALA A 87 37.12 12.85 -11.32
CA ALA A 87 36.77 12.33 -12.64
C ALA A 87 36.40 10.83 -12.60
N ARG A 88 37.16 10.01 -11.86
CA ARG A 88 36.86 8.57 -11.71
C ARG A 88 35.54 8.31 -11.00
N GLU A 89 35.28 9.01 -9.90
CA GLU A 89 34.02 8.82 -9.15
C GLU A 89 32.81 9.28 -9.99
N VAL A 90 32.94 10.34 -10.78
CA VAL A 90 31.88 10.77 -11.69
C VAL A 90 31.64 9.73 -12.80
N GLU A 91 32.68 9.14 -13.39
CA GLU A 91 32.54 8.07 -14.37
C GLU A 91 31.83 6.84 -13.81
N GLN A 92 32.12 6.45 -12.58
CA GLN A 92 31.38 5.39 -11.87
C GLN A 92 29.91 5.72 -11.72
N LEU A 93 29.57 6.96 -11.28
CA LEU A 93 28.19 7.39 -11.16
C LEU A 93 27.42 7.40 -12.49
N GLU A 94 28.08 7.76 -13.61
CA GLU A 94 27.45 7.79 -14.94
C GLU A 94 26.96 6.40 -15.39
N THR A 95 27.61 5.35 -14.97
CA THR A 95 27.32 3.96 -15.38
C THR A 95 26.43 3.21 -14.38
N LEU A 96 26.21 3.73 -13.18
CA LEU A 96 25.59 3.04 -12.06
C LEU A 96 24.16 2.55 -12.36
N ASN A 97 23.29 3.44 -12.81
CA ASN A 97 21.90 3.15 -13.18
C ASN A 97 21.10 2.34 -12.14
N THR A 98 21.17 2.72 -10.86
CA THR A 98 20.41 2.06 -9.78
C THR A 98 18.93 1.90 -10.16
N ASP A 99 18.41 0.69 -10.04
CA ASP A 99 17.00 0.41 -10.28
C ASP A 99 16.23 0.44 -8.95
N TRP A 100 15.78 1.64 -8.56
CA TRP A 100 15.02 1.82 -7.33
C TRP A 100 13.67 1.11 -7.34
N PHE A 101 13.04 0.91 -8.53
CA PHE A 101 11.81 0.12 -8.60
C PHE A 101 12.09 -1.35 -8.32
N ASP A 102 13.18 -1.92 -8.82
CA ASP A 102 13.56 -3.30 -8.53
C ASP A 102 13.85 -3.52 -7.05
N LEU A 103 14.55 -2.57 -6.44
CA LEU A 103 14.93 -2.64 -5.02
C LEU A 103 13.75 -2.46 -4.06
N LEU A 104 12.75 -1.66 -4.42
CA LEU A 104 11.67 -1.24 -3.52
C LEU A 104 10.33 -1.92 -3.80
N THR A 105 10.19 -2.59 -4.95
CA THR A 105 8.92 -3.16 -5.39
C THR A 105 9.06 -4.57 -5.95
N GLN A 106 7.96 -5.31 -5.96
CA GLN A 106 7.88 -6.68 -6.46
C GLN A 106 6.58 -6.91 -7.23
N ASN A 107 6.58 -7.93 -8.08
CA ASN A 107 5.33 -8.45 -8.63
C ASN A 107 4.57 -9.20 -7.55
N THR A 108 3.26 -9.00 -7.47
CA THR A 108 2.46 -9.59 -6.39
C THR A 108 1.23 -10.30 -6.88
N VAL A 109 0.78 -11.23 -6.05
CA VAL A 109 -0.49 -11.94 -6.22
C VAL A 109 -1.32 -11.74 -4.96
N SER A 110 -2.52 -11.20 -5.14
CA SER A 110 -3.54 -11.09 -4.11
C SER A 110 -4.63 -12.12 -4.38
N HIS A 111 -5.24 -12.67 -3.34
CA HIS A 111 -6.32 -13.63 -3.50
C HIS A 111 -7.40 -13.48 -2.43
N SER A 112 -8.62 -13.85 -2.80
CA SER A 112 -9.78 -13.84 -1.92
C SER A 112 -10.59 -15.13 -2.11
N HIS A 113 -10.91 -15.78 -1.01
CA HIS A 113 -11.69 -17.00 -0.95
C HIS A 113 -12.95 -16.74 -0.16
N THR A 114 -14.10 -17.13 -0.66
CA THR A 114 -15.37 -17.04 0.06
C THR A 114 -16.15 -18.32 -0.12
N VAL A 115 -16.47 -18.96 1.00
CA VAL A 115 -17.43 -20.07 1.05
C VAL A 115 -18.73 -19.55 1.61
N SER A 116 -19.84 -19.88 0.99
CA SER A 116 -21.17 -19.52 1.48
C SER A 116 -22.15 -20.65 1.34
N ILE A 117 -23.11 -20.70 2.25
CA ILE A 117 -24.25 -21.62 2.22
C ILE A 117 -25.53 -20.81 2.38
N SER A 118 -26.54 -21.13 1.57
CA SER A 118 -27.86 -20.54 1.68
C SER A 118 -28.93 -21.58 1.45
N GLY A 119 -30.04 -21.47 2.14
CA GLY A 119 -31.18 -22.38 2.02
C GLY A 119 -32.34 -21.97 2.90
N GLY A 120 -33.37 -22.79 2.95
CA GLY A 120 -34.51 -22.59 3.83
C GLY A 120 -35.85 -22.98 3.23
N SER A 121 -36.90 -22.70 3.96
CA SER A 121 -38.31 -22.89 3.60
C SER A 121 -39.03 -21.55 3.44
N SER A 122 -40.32 -21.58 3.19
CA SER A 122 -41.19 -20.39 3.24
C SER A 122 -41.23 -19.74 4.61
N GLU A 123 -41.03 -20.55 5.67
CA GLU A 123 -41.10 -20.09 7.05
C GLU A 123 -39.77 -19.53 7.55
N ALA A 124 -38.65 -20.12 7.15
CA ALA A 124 -37.32 -19.70 7.60
C ALA A 124 -36.28 -19.89 6.51
N ASN A 125 -35.41 -18.89 6.32
CA ASN A 125 -34.28 -18.97 5.43
C ASN A 125 -33.02 -18.41 6.08
N TYR A 126 -31.88 -18.89 5.59
CA TYR A 126 -30.58 -18.53 6.12
C TYR A 126 -29.55 -18.32 5.00
N TYR A 127 -28.58 -17.49 5.30
CA TYR A 127 -27.35 -17.31 4.55
C TYR A 127 -26.19 -17.24 5.54
N ALA A 128 -25.17 -18.07 5.33
CA ALA A 128 -23.93 -17.98 6.10
C ALA A 128 -22.75 -17.94 5.14
N SER A 129 -21.70 -17.20 5.50
CA SER A 129 -20.47 -17.17 4.72
C SER A 129 -19.26 -16.97 5.61
N ILE A 130 -18.13 -17.53 5.18
CA ILE A 130 -16.79 -17.24 5.68
C ILE A 130 -15.92 -16.81 4.51
N GLY A 131 -15.05 -15.87 4.74
CA GLY A 131 -14.13 -15.35 3.74
C GLY A 131 -12.75 -15.12 4.30
N TYR A 132 -11.75 -15.32 3.45
CA TYR A 132 -10.35 -14.96 3.67
C TYR A 132 -9.86 -14.15 2.48
N THR A 133 -9.19 -13.05 2.76
CA THR A 133 -8.55 -12.22 1.75
C THR A 133 -7.13 -11.94 2.18
N ARG A 134 -6.18 -12.15 1.25
CA ARG A 134 -4.82 -11.66 1.35
C ARG A 134 -4.57 -10.71 0.19
N ASP A 135 -4.32 -9.46 0.52
CA ASP A 135 -3.99 -8.41 -0.44
C ASP A 135 -2.54 -7.98 -0.24
N ASN A 136 -1.70 -8.19 -1.25
CA ASN A 136 -0.30 -7.83 -1.25
C ASN A 136 -0.12 -6.61 -2.17
N ASP A 137 0.55 -5.56 -1.67
CA ASP A 137 0.93 -4.43 -2.50
C ASP A 137 2.21 -4.75 -3.29
N VAL A 138 2.50 -3.94 -4.32
CA VAL A 138 3.75 -4.03 -5.07
C VAL A 138 4.96 -3.57 -4.25
N ILE A 139 4.77 -2.80 -3.21
CA ILE A 139 5.83 -2.42 -2.27
C ILE A 139 6.15 -3.60 -1.35
N TRP A 140 7.43 -3.83 -1.09
CA TRP A 140 7.87 -4.88 -0.19
C TRP A 140 7.22 -4.74 1.20
N ASP A 141 6.81 -5.86 1.78
CA ASP A 141 6.20 -5.98 3.12
C ASP A 141 4.89 -5.20 3.36
N ASP A 142 4.28 -4.59 2.33
CA ASP A 142 2.92 -4.05 2.45
C ASP A 142 1.89 -5.12 2.10
N ASN A 143 1.21 -5.63 3.11
CA ASN A 143 0.18 -6.66 2.95
C ASN A 143 -0.97 -6.46 3.94
N ASN A 144 -2.14 -6.96 3.55
CA ASN A 144 -3.34 -6.96 4.37
C ASN A 144 -4.02 -8.33 4.35
N GLU A 145 -4.21 -8.91 5.50
CA GLU A 145 -4.97 -10.14 5.69
C GLU A 145 -6.30 -9.83 6.36
N ARG A 146 -7.37 -10.42 5.86
CA ARG A 146 -8.70 -10.21 6.41
C ARG A 146 -9.52 -11.49 6.41
N TYR A 147 -10.06 -11.81 7.57
CA TYR A 147 -11.04 -12.85 7.78
C TYR A 147 -12.42 -12.22 7.99
N THR A 148 -13.44 -12.79 7.39
CA THR A 148 -14.82 -12.33 7.50
C THR A 148 -15.75 -13.49 7.78
N ALA A 149 -16.80 -13.26 8.58
CA ALA A 149 -17.90 -14.19 8.78
C ALA A 149 -19.21 -13.43 8.74
N ALA A 150 -20.23 -14.00 8.12
CA ALA A 150 -21.56 -13.43 8.11
C ALA A 150 -22.61 -14.52 8.27
N LEU A 151 -23.67 -14.21 9.03
CA LEU A 151 -24.85 -15.03 9.21
C LEU A 151 -26.07 -14.13 9.10
N ASN A 152 -26.99 -14.48 8.20
CA ASN A 152 -28.30 -13.84 8.10
C ASN A 152 -29.38 -14.90 8.23
N LEU A 153 -30.27 -14.70 9.19
CA LEU A 153 -31.44 -15.55 9.45
C LEU A 153 -32.69 -14.70 9.29
N ASN A 154 -33.70 -15.24 8.62
CA ASN A 154 -35.01 -14.64 8.55
C ASN A 154 -36.04 -15.76 8.83
N THR A 155 -36.98 -15.48 9.68
CA THR A 155 -38.05 -16.43 10.03
C THR A 155 -39.38 -15.73 10.22
N ASN A 156 -40.44 -16.37 9.75
CA ASN A 156 -41.83 -16.00 10.08
C ASN A 156 -42.20 -16.74 11.35
N LEU A 157 -42.21 -16.05 12.49
CA LEU A 157 -42.58 -16.63 13.77
C LEU A 157 -44.09 -16.92 13.86
N THR A 158 -44.87 -16.04 13.24
CA THR A 158 -46.33 -16.21 13.05
C THR A 158 -46.70 -15.59 11.71
N HIS A 159 -47.97 -15.69 11.31
CA HIS A 159 -48.49 -15.05 10.09
C HIS A 159 -48.42 -13.51 10.15
N TRP A 160 -48.31 -12.92 11.32
CA TRP A 160 -48.25 -11.48 11.53
C TRP A 160 -46.91 -11.00 12.10
N MET A 161 -45.96 -11.91 12.45
CA MET A 161 -44.67 -11.54 13.04
C MET A 161 -43.50 -12.20 12.31
N ARG A 162 -42.55 -11.38 11.85
CA ARG A 162 -41.31 -11.80 11.22
C ARG A 162 -40.10 -11.34 12.06
N ALA A 163 -39.14 -12.21 12.23
CA ALA A 163 -37.86 -11.91 12.84
C ALA A 163 -36.72 -12.02 11.83
N SER A 164 -35.76 -11.14 11.90
CA SER A 164 -34.50 -11.24 11.18
C SER A 164 -33.31 -10.96 12.11
N LEU A 165 -32.25 -11.76 11.94
CA LEU A 165 -31.00 -11.62 12.65
C LEU A 165 -29.86 -11.55 11.63
N SER A 166 -29.01 -10.53 11.72
CA SER A 166 -27.81 -10.39 10.94
C SER A 166 -26.61 -10.26 11.89
N VAL A 167 -25.67 -11.18 11.77
CA VAL A 167 -24.40 -11.16 12.51
C VAL A 167 -23.28 -11.07 11.49
N LYS A 168 -22.38 -10.12 11.66
CA LYS A 168 -21.21 -9.94 10.81
C LYS A 168 -20.00 -9.70 11.68
N GLY A 169 -18.92 -10.44 11.40
CA GLY A 169 -17.65 -10.29 12.08
C GLY A 169 -16.52 -10.16 11.06
N ASN A 170 -15.50 -9.41 11.43
CA ASN A 170 -14.24 -9.38 10.69
C ASN A 170 -13.06 -9.23 11.64
N VAL A 171 -11.93 -9.77 11.21
CA VAL A 171 -10.62 -9.54 11.81
C VAL A 171 -9.67 -9.23 10.66
N SER A 172 -8.87 -8.20 10.81
CA SER A 172 -7.85 -7.81 9.82
C SER A 172 -6.52 -7.55 10.50
N SER A 173 -5.45 -7.90 9.79
CA SER A 173 -4.08 -7.56 10.13
C SER A 173 -3.43 -6.95 8.90
N ARG A 174 -2.95 -5.74 9.03
CA ARG A 174 -2.21 -5.04 7.99
C ARG A 174 -0.82 -4.75 8.49
N ARG A 175 0.18 -5.09 7.67
CA ARG A 175 1.57 -4.68 7.83
C ARG A 175 1.93 -3.76 6.68
N TYR A 176 2.59 -2.65 6.98
CA TYR A 176 3.04 -1.69 5.98
C TYR A 176 4.23 -0.88 6.49
N TYR A 177 4.92 -0.21 5.57
CA TYR A 177 6.05 0.68 5.90
C TYR A 177 5.57 1.95 6.61
N GLN A 178 6.48 2.63 7.30
CA GLN A 178 6.17 3.94 7.87
C GLN A 178 5.85 4.97 6.77
N GLN A 179 4.79 5.74 6.98
CA GLN A 179 4.22 6.65 5.98
C GLN A 179 5.24 7.66 5.43
N ASP A 180 6.20 8.10 6.27
CA ASP A 180 7.21 9.09 5.89
C ASP A 180 8.27 8.55 4.92
N LEU A 181 8.40 7.23 4.78
CA LEU A 181 9.38 6.61 3.88
C LEU A 181 8.97 6.69 2.41
N SER A 182 7.68 6.53 2.12
CA SER A 182 7.09 6.64 0.78
C SER A 182 7.91 5.97 -0.32
N PRO A 183 8.12 4.62 -0.31
CA PRO A 183 9.06 3.94 -1.21
C PRO A 183 8.79 4.19 -2.69
N MET A 184 7.52 4.22 -3.10
CA MET A 184 7.15 4.52 -4.48
C MET A 184 7.58 5.92 -4.91
N GLN A 185 7.33 6.92 -4.05
CA GLN A 185 7.76 8.30 -4.32
C GLN A 185 9.28 8.42 -4.33
N TYR A 186 9.96 7.66 -3.47
CA TYR A 186 11.42 7.60 -3.46
C TYR A 186 11.97 7.06 -4.78
N ALA A 187 11.41 5.97 -5.32
CA ALA A 187 11.82 5.39 -6.60
C ALA A 187 11.65 6.36 -7.77
N TYR A 188 10.58 7.17 -7.77
CA TYR A 188 10.37 8.19 -8.82
C TYR A 188 11.29 9.41 -8.70
N ASN A 189 11.61 9.84 -7.47
CA ASN A 189 12.27 11.12 -7.23
C ASN A 189 13.77 11.00 -6.99
N THR A 190 14.27 9.80 -6.69
CA THR A 190 15.70 9.60 -6.41
C THR A 190 16.46 9.36 -7.71
N THR A 191 17.59 10.03 -7.83
CA THR A 191 18.47 9.83 -8.99
C THR A 191 18.97 8.39 -9.08
N ARG A 192 19.05 7.87 -10.30
CA ARG A 192 19.66 6.57 -10.59
C ARG A 192 21.18 6.57 -10.43
N ALA A 193 21.80 7.76 -10.36
CA ALA A 193 23.23 7.94 -10.06
C ALA A 193 23.56 7.92 -8.57
N LEU A 194 22.61 7.51 -7.69
CA LEU A 194 22.86 7.28 -6.27
C LEU A 194 23.00 5.77 -6.03
N PRO A 195 24.11 5.28 -5.46
CA PRO A 195 24.26 3.87 -5.13
C PRO A 195 23.32 3.47 -3.98
N ALA A 196 22.78 2.26 -4.06
CA ALA A 196 22.03 1.64 -2.97
C ALA A 196 22.98 0.91 -1.99
N PHE A 197 24.06 0.36 -2.54
CA PHE A 197 25.08 -0.39 -1.83
C PHE A 197 26.47 0.16 -2.15
N ASP A 198 27.41 -0.03 -1.24
CA ASP A 198 28.80 0.27 -1.44
C ASP A 198 29.55 -0.86 -2.19
N GLU A 199 30.85 -0.74 -2.36
CA GLU A 199 31.69 -1.72 -3.06
C GLU A 199 31.77 -3.09 -2.34
N ASN A 200 31.45 -3.14 -1.05
CA ASN A 200 31.44 -4.36 -0.24
C ASN A 200 30.04 -5.01 -0.21
N GLY A 201 29.04 -4.39 -0.84
CA GLY A 201 27.65 -4.84 -0.81
C GLY A 201 26.87 -4.43 0.45
N GLU A 202 27.44 -3.58 1.28
CA GLU A 202 26.77 -3.00 2.44
C GLU A 202 25.92 -1.78 2.02
N TYR A 203 24.93 -1.39 2.83
CA TYR A 203 24.11 -0.24 2.53
C TYR A 203 24.93 1.04 2.39
N PHE A 204 24.77 1.72 1.26
CA PHE A 204 25.37 3.03 1.04
C PHE A 204 24.59 4.12 1.76
N TYR A 205 25.19 4.78 2.75
CA TYR A 205 24.58 5.87 3.50
C TYR A 205 25.01 7.22 2.97
N PHE A 206 24.04 8.12 2.84
CA PHE A 206 24.31 9.53 2.57
C PHE A 206 23.72 10.42 3.66
N LEU A 207 24.24 11.63 3.78
CA LEU A 207 23.73 12.61 4.74
C LEU A 207 22.45 13.24 4.22
N LYS A 208 21.33 12.83 4.81
CA LYS A 208 20.01 13.41 4.54
C LYS A 208 19.72 14.51 5.55
N ARG A 209 19.23 15.65 5.05
CA ARG A 209 18.80 16.74 5.91
C ARG A 209 17.49 16.41 6.60
N LYS A 210 17.43 16.63 7.91
CA LYS A 210 16.19 16.48 8.68
C LYS A 210 15.25 17.64 8.36
N PRO A 211 13.97 17.38 8.01
CA PRO A 211 12.98 18.42 7.81
C PRO A 211 12.73 19.22 9.11
N GLY A 212 12.63 20.54 8.99
CA GLY A 212 12.33 21.43 10.12
C GLY A 212 13.55 21.79 10.96
N GLY A 213 13.42 22.83 11.78
CA GLY A 213 14.48 23.38 12.63
C GLY A 213 15.19 24.59 12.01
N MET A 214 15.68 25.49 12.86
CA MET A 214 16.42 26.71 12.44
C MET A 214 17.80 26.36 11.91
N GLU A 215 18.41 25.29 12.42
CA GLU A 215 19.73 24.84 11.97
C GLU A 215 19.62 23.52 11.22
N PRO A 216 20.42 23.34 10.15
CA PRO A 216 20.40 22.10 9.39
C PRO A 216 20.96 20.95 10.23
N GLN A 217 20.15 19.95 10.47
CA GLN A 217 20.57 18.69 11.08
C GLN A 217 20.60 17.62 10.00
N TYR A 218 21.65 16.80 10.00
CA TYR A 218 21.85 15.71 9.06
C TYR A 218 21.93 14.38 9.79
N PHE A 219 21.50 13.32 9.10
CA PHE A 219 21.62 11.94 9.57
C PHE A 219 21.95 11.01 8.41
N ASN A 220 22.59 9.90 8.72
CA ASN A 220 22.88 8.87 7.73
C ASN A 220 21.58 8.20 7.31
N TYR A 221 21.34 8.14 6.02
CA TYR A 221 20.09 7.62 5.46
C TYR A 221 20.35 6.64 4.32
N ASN A 222 19.66 5.51 4.37
CA ASN A 222 19.46 4.60 3.26
C ASN A 222 18.04 4.05 3.38
N ILE A 223 17.24 4.19 2.33
CA ILE A 223 15.81 3.79 2.37
C ILE A 223 15.63 2.29 2.61
N LEU A 224 16.53 1.44 2.09
CA LEU A 224 16.44 0.00 2.28
C LEU A 224 16.64 -0.37 3.75
N ASN A 225 17.64 0.24 4.41
CA ASN A 225 17.85 0.08 5.84
C ASN A 225 16.64 0.55 6.67
N GLU A 226 16.05 1.69 6.30
CA GLU A 226 14.86 2.19 7.00
C GLU A 226 13.66 1.27 6.85
N LEU A 227 13.43 0.72 5.65
CA LEU A 227 12.36 -0.24 5.38
C LEU A 227 12.55 -1.56 6.11
N GLU A 228 13.79 -2.06 6.18
CA GLU A 228 14.11 -3.31 6.88
C GLU A 228 13.94 -3.19 8.40
N ASN A 229 14.30 -2.04 8.97
CA ASN A 229 14.30 -1.81 10.41
C ASN A 229 13.06 -1.09 10.94
N SER A 230 12.06 -0.82 10.09
CA SER A 230 10.82 -0.20 10.51
C SER A 230 9.60 -0.89 9.90
N SER A 231 8.57 -1.10 10.72
CA SER A 231 7.28 -1.61 10.26
C SER A 231 6.15 -0.98 11.06
N TYR A 232 4.99 -0.91 10.44
CA TYR A 232 3.77 -0.52 11.12
C TYR A 232 2.74 -1.64 11.00
N ASP A 233 2.41 -2.26 12.13
CA ASP A 233 1.43 -3.34 12.21
C ASP A 233 0.12 -2.81 12.78
N GLN A 234 -0.94 -2.90 11.98
CA GLN A 234 -2.30 -2.52 12.39
C GLN A 234 -3.20 -3.74 12.46
N ARG A 235 -3.86 -3.92 13.58
CA ARG A 235 -4.88 -4.96 13.74
C ARG A 235 -6.22 -4.33 14.00
N GLY A 236 -7.25 -4.87 13.35
CA GLY A 236 -8.62 -4.41 13.51
C GLY A 236 -9.57 -5.59 13.65
N SER A 237 -10.59 -5.42 14.45
CA SER A 237 -11.70 -6.38 14.55
C SER A 237 -13.01 -5.63 14.64
N GLY A 238 -14.06 -6.22 14.08
CA GLY A 238 -15.40 -5.67 14.13
C GLY A 238 -16.44 -6.76 14.28
N LEU A 239 -17.45 -6.51 15.10
CA LEU A 239 -18.63 -7.34 15.22
C LEU A 239 -19.86 -6.43 15.10
N SER A 240 -20.79 -6.82 14.24
CA SER A 240 -22.08 -6.14 14.09
C SER A 240 -23.19 -7.17 14.23
N ILE A 241 -24.12 -6.90 15.12
CA ILE A 241 -25.31 -7.73 15.34
C ILE A 241 -26.51 -6.82 15.16
N THR A 242 -27.42 -7.20 14.26
CA THR A 242 -28.68 -6.49 14.04
C THR A 242 -29.83 -7.49 14.14
N ALA A 243 -30.73 -7.25 15.06
CA ALA A 243 -31.98 -8.00 15.18
C ALA A 243 -33.16 -7.09 14.81
N ASN A 244 -34.05 -7.58 14.00
CA ASN A 244 -35.24 -6.82 13.59
C ASN A 244 -36.47 -7.69 13.75
N LEU A 245 -37.50 -7.13 14.43
CA LEU A 245 -38.84 -7.70 14.54
C LEU A 245 -39.80 -6.82 13.76
N GLN A 246 -40.53 -7.42 12.83
CA GLN A 246 -41.56 -6.78 12.02
C GLN A 246 -42.91 -7.38 12.36
N PHE A 247 -43.87 -6.52 12.67
CA PHE A 247 -45.24 -6.87 13.03
C PHE A 247 -46.19 -6.34 11.95
N ASN A 248 -46.90 -7.22 11.28
CA ASN A 248 -47.96 -6.92 10.30
C ASN A 248 -49.31 -7.14 11.00
N LEU A 249 -49.76 -6.19 11.81
CA LEU A 249 -50.90 -6.35 12.70
C LEU A 249 -52.22 -6.35 11.93
N THR A 250 -52.30 -5.47 10.93
CA THR A 250 -53.46 -5.42 9.99
C THR A 250 -52.94 -5.07 8.60
N SER A 251 -53.82 -5.05 7.58
CA SER A 251 -53.45 -4.67 6.22
C SER A 251 -52.94 -3.21 6.10
N TRP A 252 -53.22 -2.38 7.06
CA TRP A 252 -52.85 -0.96 7.07
C TRP A 252 -51.92 -0.57 8.24
N LEU A 253 -51.67 -1.48 9.21
CA LEU A 253 -50.86 -1.19 10.39
C LEU A 253 -49.65 -2.15 10.46
N ASN A 254 -48.47 -1.59 10.26
CA ASN A 254 -47.18 -2.29 10.39
C ASN A 254 -46.35 -1.59 11.47
N ALA A 255 -45.66 -2.36 12.29
CA ALA A 255 -44.70 -1.86 13.28
C ALA A 255 -43.36 -2.62 13.13
N SER A 256 -42.24 -1.98 13.45
CA SER A 256 -40.92 -2.62 13.47
C SER A 256 -40.12 -2.14 14.68
N ALA A 257 -39.27 -3.05 15.18
CA ALA A 257 -38.26 -2.79 16.20
C ALA A 257 -36.91 -3.32 15.70
N ILE A 258 -35.87 -2.52 15.90
CA ILE A 258 -34.49 -2.85 15.50
C ILE A 258 -33.57 -2.75 16.69
#